data_d8f77c5f988da7cfd5edcb06dd1848a1
#
_entry.id   d8f77c5f988da7cfd5edcb06dd1848a1
#
_cell.length_a   1.000
_cell.length_b   1.000
_cell.length_c   1.000
_cell.angle_alpha   90.00
_cell.angle_beta   90.00
_cell.angle_gamma   90.00
#
_symmetry.space_group_name_H-M   'P 1'
#
loop_
_entity.id
_entity.type
_entity.pdbx_description
1 polymer ?
#
loop_
_entity_poly.entity_id
_entity_poly.type
_entity_poly.pdbx_seq_one_letter_code
_entity_poly.pdbx_strand_id
1 'polypeptide(L)'
;MPITASYSTQASVKRLGCFRYRPLQSIATSHKCNHGLQIPQASRYRIFTVKYLGVALRTVGLILLYYCFSIGITFYQKWFIKEFRFPLTVVICHLVVKFILSGLIRQAHQLWTGHPRILLSWAVYVKQLAITGVASALDIGFSNWSFEFITISLYTMTKSTCIIFILGFSLVFGLEKRRCSLVVIVLLIAIGLFMFTYQSTQFNMEGFLLVLSASFLAGLRWTLAQLVMQRKEVGLGNPIDMIFHVQPWMILGLLPLAISFEGVVIATSEKVFRSRESGALVRTVSYLLTGSLLAFFMELSEYLLLTYTSSLTLSIAGIVKEVCTLYLAVNYSGDEMNTMNFVGLLICLLGIGLHILVKALNSSEKTIAHATSLESNQALLTTIGEEDEEEEEMVVFTQIPR
;
A
#
# COMPACT_ATOMS: atom_id res chain seq x y z
N MET A 1 52.65 -43.05 18.71
CA MET A 1 51.36 -43.62 18.38
C MET A 1 50.40 -42.44 18.22
N PRO A 2 49.86 -42.17 17.03
CA PRO A 2 48.98 -41.03 16.78
C PRO A 2 47.52 -41.48 16.75
N ILE A 3 46.66 -40.61 17.25
CA ILE A 3 45.20 -40.74 17.04
C ILE A 3 44.77 -39.58 16.14
N THR A 4 44.42 -39.93 14.93
CA THR A 4 43.85 -39.09 13.90
C THR A 4 42.37 -38.85 14.21
N ALA A 5 41.96 -37.61 14.37
CA ALA A 5 40.58 -37.17 14.34
C ALA A 5 40.27 -36.43 13.03
N SER A 6 39.48 -37.08 12.20
CA SER A 6 38.98 -36.55 10.94
C SER A 6 37.86 -35.54 11.22
N TYR A 7 38.06 -34.26 10.86
CA TYR A 7 36.99 -33.26 10.81
C TYR A 7 36.39 -33.24 9.41
N SER A 8 35.18 -33.75 9.30
CA SER A 8 34.34 -33.62 8.13
C SER A 8 33.67 -32.21 8.14
N THR A 9 34.09 -31.38 7.23
CA THR A 9 33.49 -30.04 6.98
C THR A 9 32.22 -30.20 6.16
N GLN A 10 31.08 -30.27 6.81
CA GLN A 10 29.80 -30.12 6.13
C GLN A 10 29.53 -28.64 5.90
N ALA A 11 29.65 -28.18 4.66
CA ALA A 11 29.18 -26.90 4.18
C ALA A 11 27.64 -26.87 4.21
N SER A 12 27.09 -26.18 5.19
CA SER A 12 25.65 -25.89 5.30
C SER A 12 25.28 -24.86 4.25
N VAL A 13 24.78 -25.31 3.11
CA VAL A 13 24.07 -24.48 2.14
C VAL A 13 22.74 -24.06 2.77
N LYS A 14 22.68 -22.85 3.33
CA LYS A 14 21.41 -22.22 3.74
C LYS A 14 20.55 -22.00 2.50
N ARG A 15 19.58 -22.88 2.27
CA ARG A 15 18.47 -22.66 1.34
C ARG A 15 17.75 -21.39 1.77
N LEU A 16 17.70 -20.40 0.89
CA LEU A 16 16.77 -19.28 1.00
C LEU A 16 15.35 -19.86 1.08
N GLY A 17 14.71 -19.66 2.22
CA GLY A 17 13.36 -20.15 2.47
C GLY A 17 12.38 -19.58 1.48
N CYS A 18 11.74 -20.47 0.75
CA CYS A 18 10.62 -20.18 -0.15
C CYS A 18 9.49 -19.54 0.67
N PHE A 19 9.21 -18.26 0.45
CA PHE A 19 8.13 -17.54 1.13
C PHE A 19 6.77 -18.07 0.67
N ARG A 20 6.11 -18.82 1.52
CA ARG A 20 4.76 -19.34 1.32
C ARG A 20 3.74 -18.29 1.75
N TYR A 21 3.07 -17.69 0.77
CA TYR A 21 1.92 -16.81 0.95
C TYR A 21 0.78 -17.54 1.68
N ARG A 22 0.30 -17.00 2.79
CA ARG A 22 -0.95 -17.45 3.42
C ARG A 22 -2.00 -16.35 3.28
N PRO A 23 -3.16 -16.63 2.65
CA PRO A 23 -4.26 -15.69 2.66
C PRO A 23 -4.83 -15.55 4.09
N LEU A 24 -5.38 -14.38 4.39
CA LEU A 24 -6.07 -14.07 5.65
C LEU A 24 -7.22 -15.09 5.85
N GLN A 25 -7.05 -15.99 6.80
CA GLN A 25 -8.16 -16.80 7.29
C GLN A 25 -9.05 -15.93 8.18
N SER A 26 -10.32 -15.82 7.76
CA SER A 26 -11.40 -15.43 8.67
C SER A 26 -11.43 -16.42 9.84
N ILE A 27 -11.36 -15.89 11.05
CA ILE A 27 -11.49 -16.67 12.29
C ILE A 27 -12.94 -17.16 12.36
N ALA A 28 -13.17 -18.40 11.95
CA ALA A 28 -14.35 -19.15 12.33
C ALA A 28 -13.98 -19.96 13.58
N THR A 29 -14.18 -19.38 14.75
CA THR A 29 -14.19 -20.14 16.02
C THR A 29 -15.42 -21.02 16.02
N SER A 30 -15.22 -22.31 15.72
CA SER A 30 -16.23 -23.34 15.93
C SER A 30 -16.28 -23.67 17.42
N HIS A 31 -17.22 -23.06 18.16
CA HIS A 31 -17.72 -23.63 19.40
C HIS A 31 -18.83 -24.64 19.06
N LYS A 32 -18.52 -25.91 19.21
CA LYS A 32 -19.53 -26.95 19.28
C LYS A 32 -20.37 -26.75 20.56
N CYS A 33 -21.55 -26.18 20.44
CA CYS A 33 -22.65 -26.35 21.36
C CYS A 33 -23.76 -27.06 20.62
N ASN A 34 -23.95 -28.34 20.95
CA ASN A 34 -25.12 -29.14 20.61
C ASN A 34 -26.32 -28.60 21.38
N HIS A 35 -27.17 -27.78 20.76
CA HIS A 35 -28.58 -27.66 21.01
C HIS A 35 -29.28 -27.22 19.73
N GLY A 36 -30.12 -28.11 19.19
CA GLY A 36 -30.84 -27.92 17.94
C GLY A 36 -31.88 -26.82 18.05
N LEU A 37 -31.48 -25.59 17.71
CA LEU A 37 -32.37 -24.55 17.29
C LEU A 37 -32.21 -24.44 15.77
N GLN A 38 -33.15 -25.03 15.01
CA GLN A 38 -33.29 -24.79 13.58
C GLN A 38 -33.70 -23.34 13.40
N ILE A 39 -32.73 -22.47 13.16
CA ILE A 39 -32.99 -21.10 12.75
C ILE A 39 -33.61 -21.15 11.36
N PRO A 40 -34.79 -20.55 11.14
CA PRO A 40 -35.48 -20.56 9.84
C PRO A 40 -34.54 -20.02 8.76
N GLN A 41 -34.47 -20.71 7.61
CA GLN A 41 -33.60 -20.36 6.48
C GLN A 41 -33.72 -18.89 6.07
N ALA A 42 -34.91 -18.31 6.12
CA ALA A 42 -35.18 -16.89 5.84
C ALA A 42 -34.45 -15.92 6.81
N SER A 43 -34.27 -16.29 8.09
CA SER A 43 -33.52 -15.48 9.07
C SER A 43 -32.03 -15.50 8.77
N ARG A 44 -31.48 -16.64 8.32
CA ARG A 44 -30.06 -16.77 7.95
C ARG A 44 -29.73 -15.92 6.72
N TYR A 45 -30.58 -15.86 5.70
CA TYR A 45 -30.40 -15.00 4.53
C TYR A 45 -30.45 -13.50 4.90
N ARG A 46 -31.36 -13.09 5.78
CA ARG A 46 -31.49 -11.70 6.20
C ARG A 46 -30.29 -11.21 7.02
N ILE A 47 -29.77 -12.02 7.93
CA ILE A 47 -28.55 -11.71 8.72
C ILE A 47 -27.32 -11.65 7.81
N PHE A 48 -27.24 -12.55 6.82
CA PHE A 48 -26.15 -12.57 5.84
C PHE A 48 -26.16 -11.30 5.00
N THR A 49 -27.33 -10.90 4.49
CA THR A 49 -27.51 -9.69 3.67
C THR A 49 -27.17 -8.40 4.45
N VAL A 50 -27.57 -8.28 5.73
CA VAL A 50 -27.25 -7.11 6.57
C VAL A 50 -25.76 -7.00 6.85
N LYS A 51 -25.08 -8.12 7.12
CA LYS A 51 -23.62 -8.13 7.31
C LYS A 51 -22.88 -7.72 6.04
N TYR A 52 -23.26 -8.22 4.87
CA TYR A 52 -22.66 -7.82 3.59
C TYR A 52 -22.92 -6.34 3.27
N LEU A 53 -24.13 -5.84 3.53
CA LEU A 53 -24.46 -4.43 3.34
C LEU A 53 -23.59 -3.52 4.25
N GLY A 54 -23.39 -3.92 5.51
CA GLY A 54 -22.54 -3.19 6.45
C GLY A 54 -21.07 -3.15 6.00
N VAL A 55 -20.53 -4.27 5.50
CA VAL A 55 -19.17 -4.33 4.96
C VAL A 55 -19.06 -3.47 3.69
N ALA A 56 -20.02 -3.56 2.78
CA ALA A 56 -20.04 -2.76 1.56
C ALA A 56 -20.10 -1.26 1.86
N LEU A 57 -20.99 -0.85 2.77
CA LEU A 57 -21.14 0.54 3.18
C LEU A 57 -19.85 1.09 3.83
N ARG A 58 -19.23 0.30 4.69
CA ARG A 58 -17.93 0.64 5.28
C ARG A 58 -16.84 0.80 4.22
N THR A 59 -16.75 -0.12 3.26
CA THR A 59 -15.78 -0.07 2.17
C THR A 59 -15.98 1.17 1.30
N VAL A 60 -17.21 1.47 0.91
CA VAL A 60 -17.56 2.69 0.13
C VAL A 60 -17.21 3.94 0.94
N GLY A 61 -17.54 3.99 2.22
CA GLY A 61 -17.19 5.11 3.09
C GLY A 61 -15.67 5.35 3.18
N LEU A 62 -14.87 4.28 3.29
CA LEU A 62 -13.41 4.37 3.30
C LEU A 62 -12.85 4.85 1.94
N ILE A 63 -13.43 4.42 0.82
CA ILE A 63 -13.04 4.87 -0.52
C ILE A 63 -13.34 6.36 -0.69
N LEU A 64 -14.52 6.82 -0.30
CA LEU A 64 -14.89 8.23 -0.37
C LEU A 64 -13.99 9.10 0.52
N LEU A 65 -13.68 8.64 1.72
CA LEU A 65 -12.73 9.30 2.63
C LEU A 65 -11.34 9.41 1.99
N TYR A 66 -10.85 8.32 1.40
CA TYR A 66 -9.58 8.31 0.67
C TYR A 66 -9.57 9.29 -0.50
N TYR A 67 -10.66 9.37 -1.29
CA TYR A 67 -10.74 10.32 -2.40
C TYR A 67 -10.73 11.77 -1.92
N CYS A 68 -11.48 12.08 -0.89
CA CYS A 68 -11.55 13.42 -0.31
C CYS A 68 -10.15 13.92 0.09
N PHE A 69 -9.43 13.12 0.86
CA PHE A 69 -8.10 13.53 1.32
C PHE A 69 -7.03 13.43 0.23
N SER A 70 -7.07 12.41 -0.63
CA SER A 70 -6.03 12.21 -1.64
C SER A 70 -6.12 13.24 -2.77
N ILE A 71 -7.32 13.54 -3.25
CA ILE A 71 -7.53 14.60 -4.26
C ILE A 71 -7.27 15.97 -3.62
N GLY A 72 -7.83 16.19 -2.43
CA GLY A 72 -7.67 17.45 -1.70
C GLY A 72 -6.21 17.83 -1.47
N ILE A 73 -5.38 16.87 -0.98
CA ILE A 73 -3.95 17.15 -0.76
C ILE A 73 -3.19 17.41 -2.07
N THR A 74 -3.56 16.74 -3.18
CA THR A 74 -2.88 16.94 -4.47
C THR A 74 -3.03 18.38 -4.96
N PHE A 75 -4.26 18.91 -4.96
CA PHE A 75 -4.53 20.31 -5.36
C PHE A 75 -3.95 21.30 -4.36
N TYR A 76 -4.09 21.01 -3.06
CA TYR A 76 -3.53 21.86 -2.00
C TYR A 76 -2.02 21.99 -2.09
N GLN A 77 -1.30 20.88 -2.25
CA GLN A 77 0.15 20.87 -2.38
C GLN A 77 0.62 21.58 -3.65
N LYS A 78 -0.05 21.35 -4.78
CA LYS A 78 0.28 22.06 -6.05
C LYS A 78 0.17 23.56 -5.88
N TRP A 79 -0.92 24.04 -5.26
CA TRP A 79 -1.10 25.46 -4.98
C TRP A 79 -0.03 25.97 -3.99
N PHE A 80 0.16 25.29 -2.87
CA PHE A 80 1.05 25.76 -1.82
C PHE A 80 2.54 25.73 -2.24
N ILE A 81 2.97 24.71 -2.98
CA ILE A 81 4.36 24.62 -3.48
C ILE A 81 4.66 25.74 -4.48
N LYS A 82 3.73 26.09 -5.35
CA LYS A 82 3.90 27.25 -6.25
C LYS A 82 4.07 28.56 -5.50
N GLU A 83 3.38 28.72 -4.36
CA GLU A 83 3.45 29.91 -3.52
C GLU A 83 4.73 29.92 -2.65
N PHE A 84 5.03 28.80 -2.01
CA PHE A 84 6.10 28.70 -1.00
C PHE A 84 7.46 28.36 -1.60
N ARG A 85 7.52 27.55 -2.67
CA ARG A 85 8.73 27.17 -3.44
C ARG A 85 9.80 26.37 -2.67
N PHE A 86 9.43 25.65 -1.63
CA PHE A 86 10.32 24.76 -0.88
C PHE A 86 9.65 23.40 -0.71
N PRO A 87 9.52 22.58 -1.80
CA PRO A 87 8.74 21.36 -1.79
C PRO A 87 9.26 20.30 -0.80
N LEU A 88 10.59 20.14 -0.69
CA LEU A 88 11.19 19.12 0.19
C LEU A 88 11.00 19.49 1.67
N THR A 89 11.16 20.77 2.00
CA THR A 89 10.92 21.28 3.38
C THR A 89 9.46 21.11 3.76
N VAL A 90 8.51 21.39 2.86
CA VAL A 90 7.09 21.16 3.10
C VAL A 90 6.84 19.69 3.42
N VAL A 91 7.42 18.76 2.66
CA VAL A 91 7.27 17.32 2.92
C VAL A 91 7.86 16.95 4.27
N ILE A 92 9.04 17.43 4.65
CA ILE A 92 9.63 17.16 5.97
C ILE A 92 8.71 17.64 7.09
N CYS A 93 8.14 18.85 6.98
CA CYS A 93 7.16 19.33 7.96
C CYS A 93 5.95 18.41 8.06
N HIS A 94 5.43 17.91 6.93
CA HIS A 94 4.35 16.92 6.93
C HIS A 94 4.75 15.63 7.64
N LEU A 95 5.95 15.10 7.39
CA LEU A 95 6.45 13.88 8.03
C LEU A 95 6.60 14.04 9.54
N VAL A 96 7.14 15.17 10.00
CA VAL A 96 7.29 15.49 11.43
C VAL A 96 5.93 15.57 12.12
N VAL A 97 4.96 16.28 11.53
CA VAL A 97 3.61 16.38 12.10
C VAL A 97 2.92 15.03 12.13
N LYS A 98 3.05 14.20 11.07
CA LYS A 98 2.52 12.82 11.04
C LYS A 98 3.13 11.96 12.15
N PHE A 99 4.44 12.05 12.37
CA PHE A 99 5.13 11.33 13.43
C PHE A 99 4.59 11.73 14.81
N ILE A 100 4.47 13.03 15.08
CA ILE A 100 3.94 13.55 16.35
C ILE A 100 2.49 13.10 16.54
N LEU A 101 1.61 13.26 15.55
CA LEU A 101 0.20 12.88 15.65
C LEU A 101 0.03 11.38 15.86
N SER A 102 0.74 10.55 15.10
CA SER A 102 0.69 9.10 15.29
C SER A 102 1.20 8.68 16.67
N GLY A 103 2.26 9.32 17.18
CA GLY A 103 2.78 9.14 18.53
C GLY A 103 1.76 9.50 19.62
N LEU A 104 1.11 10.65 19.49
CA LEU A 104 0.06 11.10 20.43
C LEU A 104 -1.14 10.15 20.43
N ILE A 105 -1.61 9.71 19.27
CA ILE A 105 -2.72 8.75 19.15
C ILE A 105 -2.33 7.42 19.82
N ARG A 106 -1.10 6.94 19.59
CA ARG A 106 -0.57 5.73 20.23
C ARG A 106 -0.56 5.83 21.75
N GLN A 107 -0.05 6.94 22.29
CA GLN A 107 -0.01 7.19 23.73
C GLN A 107 -1.43 7.28 24.31
N ALA A 108 -2.31 8.06 23.69
CA ALA A 108 -3.71 8.18 24.12
C ALA A 108 -4.41 6.82 24.16
N HIS A 109 -4.22 5.99 23.14
CA HIS A 109 -4.78 4.63 23.09
C HIS A 109 -4.19 3.74 24.19
N GLN A 110 -2.88 3.83 24.47
CA GLN A 110 -2.23 3.05 25.54
C GLN A 110 -2.78 3.46 26.92
N LEU A 111 -2.94 4.76 27.17
CA LEU A 111 -3.52 5.28 28.41
C LEU A 111 -4.97 4.83 28.60
N TRP A 112 -5.74 4.75 27.51
CA TRP A 112 -7.16 4.37 27.58
C TRP A 112 -7.38 2.87 27.71
N THR A 113 -6.59 2.04 27.01
CA THR A 113 -6.76 0.58 26.98
C THR A 113 -5.88 -0.18 27.96
N GLY A 114 -4.84 0.46 28.52
CA GLY A 114 -3.83 -0.18 29.37
C GLY A 114 -2.91 -1.18 28.66
N HIS A 115 -3.11 -1.40 27.35
CA HIS A 115 -2.29 -2.36 26.59
C HIS A 115 -1.05 -1.66 25.99
N PRO A 116 0.17 -2.22 26.20
CA PRO A 116 1.37 -1.67 25.62
C PRO A 116 1.32 -1.79 24.07
N ARG A 117 1.78 -0.76 23.39
CA ARG A 117 1.91 -0.76 21.94
C ARG A 117 3.13 -1.54 21.48
N ILE A 118 3.05 -2.05 20.25
CA ILE A 118 4.10 -2.86 19.63
C ILE A 118 5.41 -2.09 19.59
N LEU A 119 6.45 -2.69 20.17
CA LEU A 119 7.83 -2.27 20.03
C LEU A 119 8.53 -3.26 19.13
N LEU A 120 9.05 -2.79 18.00
CA LEU A 120 9.80 -3.64 17.08
C LEU A 120 11.22 -3.90 17.58
N SER A 121 11.73 -5.10 17.31
CA SER A 121 13.15 -5.38 17.51
C SER A 121 13.99 -4.52 16.56
N TRP A 122 15.15 -4.04 17.04
CA TRP A 122 16.02 -3.15 16.27
C TRP A 122 16.43 -3.72 14.90
N ALA A 123 16.64 -5.03 14.83
CA ALA A 123 17.00 -5.72 13.58
C ALA A 123 15.89 -5.66 12.52
N VAL A 124 14.62 -5.83 12.92
CA VAL A 124 13.45 -5.70 12.03
C VAL A 124 13.24 -4.24 11.63
N TYR A 125 13.39 -3.33 12.58
CA TYR A 125 13.23 -1.90 12.37
C TYR A 125 14.21 -1.36 11.31
N VAL A 126 15.50 -1.74 11.40
CA VAL A 126 16.50 -1.31 10.40
C VAL A 126 16.36 -2.07 9.08
N LYS A 127 16.23 -3.41 9.09
CA LYS A 127 16.25 -4.21 7.86
C LYS A 127 15.02 -4.09 6.99
N GLN A 128 13.85 -3.87 7.59
CA GLN A 128 12.59 -3.90 6.85
C GLN A 128 11.98 -2.51 6.68
N LEU A 129 11.99 -1.70 7.74
CA LEU A 129 11.37 -0.38 7.71
C LEU A 129 12.27 0.72 7.14
N ALA A 130 13.59 0.64 7.31
CA ALA A 130 14.48 1.67 6.79
C ALA A 130 14.39 1.78 5.27
N ILE A 131 14.50 0.64 4.55
CA ILE A 131 14.42 0.64 3.07
C ILE A 131 13.06 1.14 2.61
N THR A 132 11.97 0.67 3.24
CA THR A 132 10.61 1.11 2.94
C THR A 132 10.43 2.59 3.21
N GLY A 133 10.95 3.09 4.34
CA GLY A 133 10.86 4.50 4.73
C GLY A 133 11.66 5.41 3.80
N VAL A 134 12.90 5.06 3.47
CA VAL A 134 13.72 5.85 2.54
C VAL A 134 13.11 5.87 1.14
N ALA A 135 12.66 4.72 0.62
CA ALA A 135 11.96 4.68 -0.68
C ALA A 135 10.69 5.54 -0.67
N SER A 136 9.92 5.51 0.45
CA SER A 136 8.73 6.35 0.61
C SER A 136 9.06 7.84 0.66
N ALA A 137 10.13 8.20 1.35
CA ALA A 137 10.58 9.59 1.47
C ALA A 137 10.96 10.18 0.11
N LEU A 138 11.77 9.44 -0.64
CA LEU A 138 12.20 9.86 -1.98
C LEU A 138 11.05 9.89 -2.98
N ASP A 139 10.14 8.91 -2.92
CA ASP A 139 8.91 8.92 -3.73
C ASP A 139 8.08 10.19 -3.48
N ILE A 140 7.77 10.48 -2.23
CA ILE A 140 6.96 11.64 -1.85
C ILE A 140 7.71 12.94 -2.10
N GLY A 141 9.02 12.97 -1.81
CA GLY A 141 9.89 14.14 -2.05
C GLY A 141 9.92 14.51 -3.52
N PHE A 142 10.26 13.58 -4.41
CA PHE A 142 10.33 13.83 -5.84
C PHE A 142 8.96 14.16 -6.45
N SER A 143 7.90 13.48 -5.98
CA SER A 143 6.53 13.78 -6.38
C SER A 143 6.15 15.23 -6.06
N ASN A 144 6.45 15.71 -4.86
CA ASN A 144 6.13 17.08 -4.49
C ASN A 144 7.03 18.09 -5.15
N TRP A 145 8.32 17.78 -5.32
CA TRP A 145 9.24 18.65 -6.06
C TRP A 145 8.80 18.83 -7.52
N SER A 146 8.29 17.77 -8.15
CA SER A 146 7.79 17.86 -9.53
C SER A 146 6.64 18.85 -9.71
N PHE A 147 5.84 19.10 -8.66
CA PHE A 147 4.74 20.07 -8.73
C PHE A 147 5.19 21.51 -9.00
N GLU A 148 6.46 21.82 -8.82
CA GLU A 148 7.01 23.12 -9.22
C GLU A 148 7.02 23.27 -10.74
N PHE A 149 7.27 22.18 -11.47
CA PHE A 149 7.56 22.20 -12.91
C PHE A 149 6.40 21.77 -13.80
N ILE A 150 5.53 20.84 -13.33
CA ILE A 150 4.51 20.21 -14.17
C ILE A 150 3.09 20.42 -13.67
N THR A 151 2.14 20.17 -14.57
CA THR A 151 0.69 20.21 -14.26
C THR A 151 0.24 18.98 -13.48
N ILE A 152 -0.94 19.08 -12.86
CA ILE A 152 -1.55 17.94 -12.13
C ILE A 152 -1.89 16.81 -13.11
N SER A 153 -2.33 17.14 -14.32
CA SER A 153 -2.65 16.14 -15.36
C SER A 153 -1.42 15.33 -15.76
N LEU A 154 -0.31 16.01 -16.09
CA LEU A 154 0.94 15.34 -16.45
C LEU A 154 1.51 14.54 -15.26
N TYR A 155 1.45 15.09 -14.05
CA TYR A 155 1.83 14.37 -12.82
C TYR A 155 1.02 13.07 -12.66
N THR A 156 -0.31 13.15 -12.73
CA THR A 156 -1.20 12.00 -12.51
C THR A 156 -0.96 10.90 -13.53
N MET A 157 -0.82 11.26 -14.81
CA MET A 157 -0.56 10.28 -15.88
C MET A 157 0.82 9.64 -15.74
N THR A 158 1.85 10.41 -15.47
CA THR A 158 3.21 9.86 -15.27
C THR A 158 3.25 8.99 -14.02
N LYS A 159 2.57 9.40 -12.95
CA LYS A 159 2.50 8.63 -11.69
C LYS A 159 1.79 7.27 -11.85
N SER A 160 0.85 7.16 -12.79
CA SER A 160 0.18 5.89 -13.12
C SER A 160 1.16 4.80 -13.59
N THR A 161 2.34 5.16 -14.10
CA THR A 161 3.41 4.20 -14.43
C THR A 161 3.96 3.44 -13.22
N CYS A 162 3.67 3.90 -12.01
CA CYS A 162 3.99 3.19 -10.77
C CYS A 162 3.52 1.72 -10.81
N ILE A 163 2.40 1.44 -11.49
CA ILE A 163 1.87 0.07 -11.66
C ILE A 163 2.87 -0.82 -12.40
N ILE A 164 3.58 -0.29 -13.42
CA ILE A 164 4.62 -1.02 -14.17
C ILE A 164 5.74 -1.44 -13.19
N PHE A 165 6.18 -0.51 -12.35
CA PHE A 165 7.24 -0.76 -11.38
C PHE A 165 6.79 -1.69 -10.25
N ILE A 166 5.53 -1.58 -9.75
CA ILE A 166 4.96 -2.54 -8.80
C ILE A 166 4.97 -3.95 -9.39
N LEU A 167 4.56 -4.12 -10.65
CA LEU A 167 4.60 -5.41 -11.33
C LEU A 167 6.03 -5.94 -11.45
N GLY A 168 6.97 -5.09 -11.86
CA GLY A 168 8.39 -5.44 -11.97
C GLY A 168 8.95 -5.94 -10.64
N PHE A 169 8.76 -5.20 -9.56
CA PHE A 169 9.22 -5.59 -8.23
C PHE A 169 8.49 -6.83 -7.69
N SER A 170 7.19 -6.97 -7.96
CA SER A 170 6.42 -8.16 -7.59
C SER A 170 6.95 -9.43 -8.27
N LEU A 171 7.43 -9.32 -9.52
CA LEU A 171 8.10 -10.42 -10.23
C LEU A 171 9.49 -10.72 -9.64
N VAL A 172 10.26 -9.69 -9.30
CA VAL A 172 11.60 -9.84 -8.70
C VAL A 172 11.52 -10.50 -7.32
N PHE A 173 10.55 -10.08 -6.49
CA PHE A 173 10.34 -10.66 -5.16
C PHE A 173 9.56 -11.98 -5.17
N GLY A 174 9.17 -12.48 -6.35
CA GLY A 174 8.45 -13.75 -6.49
C GLY A 174 7.00 -13.73 -5.97
N LEU A 175 6.42 -12.55 -5.84
CA LEU A 175 5.03 -12.37 -5.40
C LEU A 175 4.04 -12.72 -6.51
N GLU A 176 4.44 -12.52 -7.75
CA GLU A 176 3.65 -12.79 -8.96
C GLU A 176 4.37 -13.75 -9.90
N LYS A 177 3.60 -14.56 -10.65
CA LYS A 177 4.13 -15.44 -11.68
C LYS A 177 4.25 -14.69 -13.02
N ARG A 178 5.32 -14.99 -13.79
CA ARG A 178 5.50 -14.42 -15.13
C ARG A 178 4.39 -14.88 -16.06
N ARG A 179 3.68 -13.93 -16.68
CA ARG A 179 2.61 -14.18 -17.65
C ARG A 179 2.74 -13.20 -18.82
N CYS A 180 2.42 -13.65 -20.05
CA CYS A 180 2.44 -12.78 -21.23
C CYS A 180 1.46 -11.59 -21.13
N SER A 181 0.36 -11.73 -20.39
CA SER A 181 -0.59 -10.64 -20.14
C SER A 181 0.04 -9.43 -19.46
N LEU A 182 1.08 -9.63 -18.63
CA LEU A 182 1.79 -8.52 -17.97
C LEU A 182 2.56 -7.66 -18.99
N VAL A 183 3.13 -8.28 -20.02
CA VAL A 183 3.83 -7.55 -21.10
C VAL A 183 2.86 -6.64 -21.85
N VAL A 184 1.68 -7.14 -22.18
CA VAL A 184 0.62 -6.36 -22.87
C VAL A 184 0.19 -5.16 -22.00
N ILE A 185 0.00 -5.36 -20.70
CA ILE A 185 -0.36 -4.30 -19.75
C ILE A 185 0.71 -3.20 -19.73
N VAL A 186 1.99 -3.58 -19.62
CA VAL A 186 3.12 -2.64 -19.60
C VAL A 186 3.18 -1.84 -20.90
N LEU A 187 3.01 -2.50 -22.06
CA LEU A 187 3.01 -1.84 -23.36
C LEU A 187 1.85 -0.84 -23.48
N LEU A 188 0.64 -1.21 -23.08
CA LEU A 188 -0.52 -0.31 -23.12
C LEU A 188 -0.30 0.94 -22.26
N ILE A 189 0.19 0.76 -21.04
CA ILE A 189 0.46 1.91 -20.14
C ILE A 189 1.57 2.80 -20.72
N ALA A 190 2.65 2.21 -21.25
CA ALA A 190 3.76 2.95 -21.82
C ALA A 190 3.34 3.73 -23.08
N ILE A 191 2.59 3.11 -23.99
CA ILE A 191 2.05 3.76 -25.20
C ILE A 191 1.07 4.88 -24.81
N GLY A 192 0.15 4.59 -23.86
CA GLY A 192 -0.80 5.59 -23.37
C GLY A 192 -0.10 6.81 -22.77
N LEU A 193 0.95 6.62 -21.96
CA LEU A 193 1.74 7.71 -21.41
C LEU A 193 2.48 8.48 -22.51
N PHE A 194 3.12 7.77 -23.45
CA PHE A 194 3.80 8.42 -24.57
C PHE A 194 2.85 9.32 -25.37
N MET A 195 1.67 8.82 -25.73
CA MET A 195 0.66 9.61 -26.44
C MET A 195 0.14 10.79 -25.59
N PHE A 196 0.03 10.62 -24.28
CA PHE A 196 -0.39 11.70 -23.38
C PHE A 196 0.65 12.82 -23.30
N THR A 197 1.93 12.47 -23.30
CA THR A 197 3.03 13.45 -23.19
C THR A 197 3.41 14.06 -24.55
N TYR A 198 3.10 13.36 -25.65
CA TYR A 198 3.42 13.80 -27.00
C TYR A 198 2.66 15.08 -27.36
N GLN A 199 3.40 16.10 -27.83
CA GLN A 199 2.87 17.43 -28.14
C GLN A 199 2.13 18.14 -26.99
N SER A 200 2.42 17.79 -25.74
CA SER A 200 1.91 18.55 -24.61
C SER A 200 2.58 19.93 -24.57
N THR A 201 1.78 20.98 -24.63
CA THR A 201 2.27 22.38 -24.56
C THR A 201 2.89 22.73 -23.22
N GLN A 202 2.54 21.97 -22.18
CA GLN A 202 2.96 22.18 -20.79
C GLN A 202 3.97 21.12 -20.31
N PHE A 203 4.65 20.41 -21.25
CA PHE A 203 5.64 19.40 -20.92
C PHE A 203 6.95 20.02 -20.43
N ASN A 204 7.44 19.57 -19.29
CA ASN A 204 8.74 19.89 -18.72
C ASN A 204 9.53 18.62 -18.43
N MET A 205 10.72 18.49 -18.99
CA MET A 205 11.56 17.29 -18.88
C MET A 205 12.02 17.04 -17.43
N GLU A 206 12.39 18.08 -16.69
CA GLU A 206 12.86 17.94 -15.29
C GLU A 206 11.76 17.42 -14.41
N GLY A 207 10.58 18.02 -14.47
CA GLY A 207 9.40 17.56 -13.73
C GLY A 207 8.95 16.16 -14.12
N PHE A 208 9.00 15.82 -15.42
CA PHE A 208 8.68 14.48 -15.91
C PHE A 208 9.63 13.42 -15.34
N LEU A 209 10.96 13.67 -15.37
CA LEU A 209 11.96 12.74 -14.81
C LEU A 209 11.83 12.59 -13.29
N LEU A 210 11.50 13.67 -12.58
CA LEU A 210 11.22 13.59 -11.14
C LEU A 210 10.03 12.68 -10.84
N VAL A 211 8.92 12.80 -11.57
CA VAL A 211 7.74 11.92 -11.35
C VAL A 211 8.00 10.49 -11.79
N LEU A 212 8.74 10.29 -12.88
CA LEU A 212 9.10 8.94 -13.32
C LEU A 212 9.98 8.24 -12.28
N SER A 213 10.98 8.95 -11.72
CA SER A 213 11.80 8.46 -10.61
C SER A 213 10.98 8.19 -9.36
N ALA A 214 10.05 9.08 -9.03
CA ALA A 214 9.09 8.89 -7.94
C ALA A 214 8.19 7.68 -8.18
N SER A 215 7.74 7.43 -9.42
CA SER A 215 6.92 6.26 -9.76
C SER A 215 7.69 4.95 -9.58
N PHE A 216 8.97 4.93 -9.93
CA PHE A 216 9.87 3.79 -9.67
C PHE A 216 9.98 3.50 -8.16
N LEU A 217 10.26 4.54 -7.37
CA LEU A 217 10.37 4.44 -5.91
C LEU A 217 9.03 4.08 -5.25
N ALA A 218 7.91 4.58 -5.78
CA ALA A 218 6.57 4.20 -5.36
C ALA A 218 6.31 2.71 -5.58
N GLY A 219 6.72 2.16 -6.73
CA GLY A 219 6.64 0.73 -7.00
C GLY A 219 7.37 -0.10 -5.97
N LEU A 220 8.59 0.29 -5.64
CA LEU A 220 9.39 -0.34 -4.58
C LEU A 220 8.71 -0.19 -3.21
N ARG A 221 8.30 1.01 -2.83
CA ARG A 221 7.61 1.31 -1.56
C ARG A 221 6.37 0.44 -1.35
N TRP A 222 5.48 0.40 -2.34
CA TRP A 222 4.23 -0.36 -2.25
C TRP A 222 4.47 -1.86 -2.12
N THR A 223 5.43 -2.39 -2.88
CA THR A 223 5.79 -3.81 -2.81
C THR A 223 6.41 -4.16 -1.45
N LEU A 224 7.29 -3.31 -0.92
CA LEU A 224 7.89 -3.50 0.41
C LEU A 224 6.87 -3.32 1.53
N ALA A 225 6.01 -2.30 1.46
CA ALA A 225 4.95 -2.07 2.44
C ALA A 225 3.99 -3.26 2.51
N GLN A 226 3.61 -3.82 1.36
CA GLN A 226 2.80 -5.03 1.31
C GLN A 226 3.50 -6.21 2.00
N LEU A 227 4.79 -6.42 1.73
CA LEU A 227 5.57 -7.49 2.38
C LEU A 227 5.63 -7.32 3.91
N VAL A 228 5.84 -6.10 4.39
CA VAL A 228 5.93 -5.79 5.82
C VAL A 228 4.59 -5.98 6.53
N MET A 229 3.49 -5.45 5.96
CA MET A 229 2.15 -5.53 6.55
C MET A 229 1.57 -6.95 6.55
N GLN A 230 1.95 -7.79 5.58
CA GLN A 230 1.48 -9.17 5.50
C GLN A 230 2.24 -10.14 6.43
N ARG A 231 3.38 -9.73 6.97
CA ARG A 231 4.13 -10.53 7.95
C ARG A 231 3.52 -10.39 9.34
N LYS A 232 2.77 -11.39 9.78
CA LYS A 232 2.19 -11.44 11.14
C LYS A 232 3.25 -11.33 12.25
N GLU A 233 4.47 -11.78 11.98
CA GLU A 233 5.61 -11.74 12.90
C GLU A 233 6.06 -10.30 13.23
N VAL A 234 5.82 -9.34 12.34
CA VAL A 234 6.20 -7.94 12.52
C VAL A 234 5.16 -7.18 13.35
N GLY A 235 3.90 -7.65 13.38
CA GLY A 235 2.82 -7.06 14.16
C GLY A 235 2.31 -5.69 13.68
N LEU A 236 2.80 -5.15 12.59
CA LEU A 236 2.45 -3.83 12.05
C LEU A 236 1.15 -3.81 11.23
N GLY A 237 0.17 -4.63 11.60
CA GLY A 237 -1.14 -4.63 10.95
C GLY A 237 -2.02 -3.40 11.26
N ASN A 238 -1.66 -2.58 12.25
CA ASN A 238 -2.39 -1.37 12.59
C ASN A 238 -1.83 -0.18 11.80
N PRO A 239 -2.66 0.58 11.05
CA PRO A 239 -2.25 1.75 10.28
C PRO A 239 -1.47 2.80 11.06
N ILE A 240 -1.91 3.13 12.28
CA ILE A 240 -1.25 4.13 13.13
C ILE A 240 0.16 3.69 13.56
N ASP A 241 0.33 2.39 13.87
CA ASP A 241 1.64 1.85 14.23
C ASP A 241 2.57 1.85 13.01
N MET A 242 2.05 1.55 11.82
CA MET A 242 2.82 1.62 10.57
C MET A 242 3.29 3.04 10.28
N ILE A 243 2.38 4.04 10.34
CA ILE A 243 2.74 5.44 10.16
C ILE A 243 3.84 5.83 11.16
N PHE A 244 3.65 5.56 12.46
CA PHE A 244 4.61 5.96 13.49
C PHE A 244 6.02 5.40 13.25
N HIS A 245 6.13 4.14 12.90
CA HIS A 245 7.44 3.49 12.74
C HIS A 245 8.15 3.79 11.42
N VAL A 246 7.41 4.16 10.36
CA VAL A 246 8.00 4.50 9.05
C VAL A 246 8.48 5.95 9.00
N GLN A 247 7.80 6.89 9.67
CA GLN A 247 8.09 8.33 9.58
C GLN A 247 9.54 8.71 9.94
N PRO A 248 10.18 8.17 10.99
CA PRO A 248 11.57 8.52 11.32
C PRO A 248 12.54 8.20 10.17
N TRP A 249 12.35 7.05 9.49
CA TRP A 249 13.16 6.66 8.34
C TRP A 249 12.89 7.54 7.13
N MET A 250 11.66 7.99 6.96
CA MET A 250 11.31 8.94 5.90
C MET A 250 11.96 10.29 6.13
N ILE A 251 11.92 10.81 7.36
CA ILE A 251 12.59 12.07 7.73
C ILE A 251 14.10 11.94 7.49
N LEU A 252 14.71 10.86 7.98
CA LEU A 252 16.16 10.62 7.82
C LEU A 252 16.57 10.49 6.35
N GLY A 253 15.74 9.87 5.51
CA GLY A 253 16.01 9.70 4.09
C GLY A 253 15.85 10.99 3.26
N LEU A 254 14.92 11.88 3.65
CA LEU A 254 14.65 13.11 2.91
C LEU A 254 15.50 14.31 3.41
N LEU A 255 15.89 14.30 4.66
CA LEU A 255 16.59 15.43 5.30
C LEU A 255 17.91 15.83 4.58
N PRO A 256 18.79 14.89 4.18
CA PRO A 256 20.02 15.26 3.44
C PRO A 256 19.70 15.95 2.12
N LEU A 257 18.67 15.49 1.41
CA LEU A 257 18.23 16.06 0.14
C LEU A 257 17.71 17.48 0.33
N ALA A 258 16.83 17.68 1.31
CA ALA A 258 16.28 19.01 1.60
C ALA A 258 17.35 20.00 2.07
N ILE A 259 18.30 19.60 2.89
CA ILE A 259 19.41 20.45 3.30
C ILE A 259 20.28 20.85 2.09
N SER A 260 20.59 19.89 1.21
CA SER A 260 21.45 20.13 0.05
C SER A 260 20.82 21.05 -0.98
N PHE A 261 19.52 20.91 -1.26
CA PHE A 261 18.84 21.67 -2.32
C PHE A 261 18.15 22.93 -1.81
N GLU A 262 17.54 22.89 -0.64
CA GLU A 262 16.73 23.99 -0.10
C GLU A 262 17.36 24.68 1.11
N GLY A 263 18.31 24.05 1.82
CA GLY A 263 18.81 24.51 3.11
C GLY A 263 19.37 25.93 3.10
N VAL A 264 20.23 26.26 2.13
CA VAL A 264 20.81 27.62 2.03
C VAL A 264 19.74 28.63 1.61
N VAL A 265 18.90 28.26 0.64
CA VAL A 265 17.87 29.15 0.10
C VAL A 265 16.80 29.46 1.16
N ILE A 266 16.37 28.48 1.94
CA ILE A 266 15.38 28.70 3.01
C ILE A 266 15.93 29.50 4.16
N ALA A 267 17.21 29.28 4.54
CA ALA A 267 17.87 30.03 5.60
C ALA A 267 18.00 31.54 5.28
N THR A 268 18.11 31.89 4.01
CA THR A 268 18.20 33.28 3.53
C THR A 268 16.85 33.85 3.07
N SER A 269 15.79 33.02 3.08
CA SER A 269 14.47 33.41 2.57
C SER A 269 13.78 34.44 3.45
N GLU A 270 13.25 35.48 2.82
CA GLU A 270 12.39 36.48 3.46
C GLU A 270 11.04 35.89 3.91
N LYS A 271 10.60 34.79 3.30
CA LYS A 271 9.31 34.14 3.62
C LYS A 271 9.30 33.43 4.98
N VAL A 272 10.46 33.03 5.49
CA VAL A 272 10.56 32.25 6.72
C VAL A 272 11.29 33.02 7.83
N PHE A 273 12.55 33.41 7.60
CA PHE A 273 13.40 33.97 8.65
C PHE A 273 13.54 35.50 8.62
N ARG A 274 13.28 36.11 7.46
CA ARG A 274 13.42 37.56 7.26
C ARG A 274 12.10 38.27 6.96
N SER A 275 10.98 37.67 7.32
CA SER A 275 9.67 38.26 7.08
C SER A 275 9.53 39.60 7.78
N ARG A 276 9.30 40.67 7.01
CA ARG A 276 8.98 42.02 7.52
C ARG A 276 7.50 42.20 7.85
N GLU A 277 6.64 41.30 7.41
CA GLU A 277 5.19 41.38 7.57
C GLU A 277 4.77 40.71 8.88
N SER A 278 4.18 41.46 9.77
CA SER A 278 3.60 40.93 11.01
C SER A 278 2.45 39.96 10.65
N GLY A 279 2.65 38.67 10.92
CA GLY A 279 1.66 37.63 10.62
C GLY A 279 1.94 36.75 9.40
N ALA A 280 2.91 37.08 8.54
CA ALA A 280 3.26 36.21 7.40
C ALA A 280 3.75 34.84 7.87
N LEU A 281 4.55 34.79 8.93
CA LEU A 281 5.01 33.53 9.54
C LEU A 281 3.85 32.69 10.07
N VAL A 282 2.90 33.30 10.78
CA VAL A 282 1.72 32.59 11.31
C VAL A 282 0.88 32.03 10.16
N ARG A 283 0.69 32.79 9.09
CA ARG A 283 -0.02 32.34 7.89
C ARG A 283 0.67 31.16 7.23
N THR A 284 1.99 31.22 7.04
CA THR A 284 2.77 30.11 6.45
C THR A 284 2.73 28.86 7.32
N VAL A 285 2.91 28.99 8.63
CA VAL A 285 2.79 27.87 9.57
C VAL A 285 1.39 27.27 9.57
N SER A 286 0.35 28.10 9.52
CA SER A 286 -1.04 27.65 9.42
C SER A 286 -1.29 26.83 8.15
N TYR A 287 -0.76 27.26 7.01
CA TYR A 287 -0.85 26.49 5.76
C TYR A 287 -0.04 25.19 5.86
N LEU A 288 1.17 25.21 6.37
CA LEU A 288 1.96 23.98 6.58
C LEU A 288 1.22 22.98 7.47
N LEU A 289 0.62 23.42 8.56
CA LEU A 289 -0.14 22.56 9.47
C LEU A 289 -1.39 21.99 8.78
N THR A 290 -2.13 22.80 8.03
CA THR A 290 -3.32 22.35 7.28
C THR A 290 -2.93 21.27 6.26
N GLY A 291 -1.87 21.51 5.48
CA GLY A 291 -1.34 20.51 4.54
C GLY A 291 -0.86 19.24 5.25
N SER A 292 -0.24 19.37 6.41
CA SER A 292 0.24 18.23 7.22
C SER A 292 -0.91 17.37 7.75
N LEU A 293 -2.01 17.99 8.18
CA LEU A 293 -3.22 17.29 8.61
C LEU A 293 -3.88 16.56 7.44
N LEU A 294 -4.02 17.21 6.29
CA LEU A 294 -4.52 16.56 5.07
C LEU A 294 -3.65 15.36 4.69
N ALA A 295 -2.32 15.51 4.73
CA ALA A 295 -1.37 14.45 4.44
C ALA A 295 -1.45 13.29 5.45
N PHE A 296 -1.69 13.58 6.73
CA PHE A 296 -1.88 12.55 7.76
C PHE A 296 -3.16 11.74 7.51
N PHE A 297 -4.29 12.42 7.29
CA PHE A 297 -5.56 11.73 7.03
C PHE A 297 -5.58 10.99 5.70
N MET A 298 -4.88 11.49 4.68
CA MET A 298 -4.71 10.78 3.40
C MET A 298 -3.96 9.45 3.63
N GLU A 299 -2.81 9.48 4.29
CA GLU A 299 -2.01 8.27 4.55
C GLU A 299 -2.74 7.29 5.47
N LEU A 300 -3.43 7.81 6.49
CA LEU A 300 -4.27 7.00 7.37
C LEU A 300 -5.41 6.32 6.60
N SER A 301 -6.13 7.04 5.74
CA SER A 301 -7.23 6.49 4.94
C SER A 301 -6.75 5.43 3.95
N GLU A 302 -5.57 5.61 3.37
CA GLU A 302 -4.92 4.67 2.46
C GLU A 302 -4.56 3.34 3.17
N TYR A 303 -3.92 3.41 4.34
CA TYR A 303 -3.62 2.22 5.14
C TYR A 303 -4.87 1.56 5.71
N LEU A 304 -5.89 2.34 6.11
CA LEU A 304 -7.19 1.79 6.53
C LEU A 304 -7.84 1.02 5.39
N LEU A 305 -7.86 1.60 4.19
CA LEU A 305 -8.42 0.93 3.02
C LEU A 305 -7.66 -0.36 2.70
N LEU A 306 -6.33 -0.35 2.77
CA LEU A 306 -5.49 -1.54 2.58
C LEU A 306 -5.74 -2.62 3.65
N THR A 307 -5.95 -2.22 4.90
CA THR A 307 -6.18 -3.15 6.02
C THR A 307 -7.56 -3.81 5.97
N TYR A 308 -8.61 -3.04 5.63
CA TYR A 308 -10.00 -3.53 5.67
C TYR A 308 -10.51 -4.06 4.33
N THR A 309 -9.76 -3.85 3.24
CA THR A 309 -10.15 -4.33 1.91
C THR A 309 -9.02 -5.14 1.27
N SER A 310 -9.21 -5.53 0.02
CA SER A 310 -8.15 -6.18 -0.76
C SER A 310 -7.30 -5.16 -1.52
N SER A 311 -6.07 -5.55 -1.86
CA SER A 311 -5.23 -4.76 -2.77
C SER A 311 -5.88 -4.53 -4.15
N LEU A 312 -6.81 -5.42 -4.55
CA LEU A 312 -7.62 -5.26 -5.74
C LEU A 312 -8.60 -4.08 -5.61
N THR A 313 -9.32 -3.99 -4.48
CA THR A 313 -10.23 -2.87 -4.20
C THR A 313 -9.48 -1.54 -4.18
N LEU A 314 -8.31 -1.49 -3.55
CA LEU A 314 -7.46 -0.31 -3.53
C LEU A 314 -7.01 0.08 -4.95
N SER A 315 -6.65 -0.89 -5.80
CA SER A 315 -6.27 -0.62 -7.20
C SER A 315 -7.42 -0.05 -8.02
N ILE A 316 -8.64 -0.60 -7.88
CA ILE A 316 -9.85 -0.08 -8.54
C ILE A 316 -10.14 1.36 -8.06
N ALA A 317 -10.12 1.57 -6.75
CA ALA A 317 -10.31 2.88 -6.16
C ALA A 317 -9.26 3.89 -6.67
N GLY A 318 -8.00 3.46 -6.83
CA GLY A 318 -6.93 4.27 -7.39
C GLY A 318 -7.23 4.79 -8.80
N ILE A 319 -7.73 3.94 -9.70
CA ILE A 319 -8.09 4.36 -11.07
C ILE A 319 -9.19 5.40 -11.06
N VAL A 320 -10.28 5.14 -10.34
CA VAL A 320 -11.40 6.11 -10.28
C VAL A 320 -10.91 7.44 -9.72
N LYS A 321 -10.04 7.42 -8.69
CA LYS A 321 -9.40 8.62 -8.16
C LYS A 321 -8.60 9.37 -9.24
N GLU A 322 -7.80 8.67 -10.04
CA GLU A 322 -6.99 9.29 -11.10
C GLU A 322 -7.86 9.96 -12.16
N VAL A 323 -8.95 9.31 -12.59
CA VAL A 323 -9.93 9.90 -13.52
C VAL A 323 -10.57 11.16 -12.91
N CYS A 324 -10.99 11.10 -11.64
CA CYS A 324 -11.57 12.25 -10.94
C CYS A 324 -10.54 13.41 -10.82
N THR A 325 -9.29 13.09 -10.51
CA THR A 325 -8.22 14.09 -10.39
C THR A 325 -7.95 14.78 -11.73
N LEU A 326 -7.87 14.02 -12.83
CA LEU A 326 -7.71 14.55 -14.18
C LEU A 326 -8.88 15.44 -14.60
N TYR A 327 -10.11 14.97 -14.37
CA TYR A 327 -11.30 15.77 -14.66
C TYR A 327 -11.29 17.11 -13.92
N LEU A 328 -10.94 17.10 -12.64
CA LEU A 328 -10.82 18.33 -11.85
C LEU A 328 -9.63 19.20 -12.30
N ALA A 329 -8.50 18.61 -12.67
CA ALA A 329 -7.34 19.35 -13.15
C ALA A 329 -7.65 20.14 -14.43
N VAL A 330 -8.32 19.53 -15.39
CA VAL A 330 -8.75 20.20 -16.62
C VAL A 330 -9.75 21.33 -16.36
N ASN A 331 -10.76 21.08 -15.49
CA ASN A 331 -11.83 22.04 -15.28
C ASN A 331 -11.46 23.20 -14.33
N TYR A 332 -10.57 22.95 -13.33
CA TYR A 332 -10.29 23.93 -12.26
C TYR A 332 -8.85 24.44 -12.23
N SER A 333 -7.86 23.64 -12.71
CA SER A 333 -6.45 24.07 -12.74
C SER A 333 -6.03 24.70 -14.06
N GLY A 334 -6.90 24.67 -15.08
CA GLY A 334 -6.58 25.20 -16.41
C GLY A 334 -5.56 24.35 -17.16
N ASP A 335 -5.49 23.05 -16.88
CA ASP A 335 -4.62 22.13 -17.59
C ASP A 335 -5.18 21.90 -19.00
N GLU A 336 -4.36 22.17 -20.02
CA GLU A 336 -4.75 21.99 -21.41
C GLU A 336 -4.67 20.52 -21.82
N MET A 337 -5.72 20.05 -22.50
CA MET A 337 -5.84 18.65 -22.92
C MET A 337 -6.19 18.54 -24.40
N ASN A 338 -5.23 18.09 -25.19
CA ASN A 338 -5.40 17.85 -26.63
C ASN A 338 -6.12 16.51 -26.88
N THR A 339 -6.69 16.31 -28.04
CA THR A 339 -7.33 15.05 -28.44
C THR A 339 -6.36 13.86 -28.31
N MET A 340 -5.09 14.04 -28.67
CA MET A 340 -4.05 13.01 -28.55
C MET A 340 -3.80 12.62 -27.10
N ASN A 341 -3.77 13.61 -26.20
CA ASN A 341 -3.63 13.37 -24.75
C ASN A 341 -4.83 12.59 -24.19
N PHE A 342 -6.04 12.92 -24.66
CA PHE A 342 -7.25 12.19 -24.26
C PHE A 342 -7.23 10.73 -24.71
N VAL A 343 -6.82 10.46 -25.95
CA VAL A 343 -6.66 9.08 -26.46
C VAL A 343 -5.58 8.33 -25.68
N GLY A 344 -4.45 8.98 -25.36
CA GLY A 344 -3.39 8.42 -24.50
C GLY A 344 -3.89 8.05 -23.11
N LEU A 345 -4.73 8.92 -22.50
CA LEU A 345 -5.40 8.64 -21.24
C LEU A 345 -6.26 7.38 -21.33
N LEU A 346 -7.10 7.25 -22.36
CA LEU A 346 -7.97 6.08 -22.51
C LEU A 346 -7.17 4.78 -22.67
N ILE A 347 -6.08 4.80 -23.45
CA ILE A 347 -5.20 3.63 -23.62
C ILE A 347 -4.52 3.27 -22.29
N CYS A 348 -4.06 4.26 -21.52
CA CYS A 348 -3.46 4.03 -20.21
C CYS A 348 -4.47 3.41 -19.23
N LEU A 349 -5.69 3.95 -19.17
CA LEU A 349 -6.77 3.42 -18.33
C LEU A 349 -7.17 1.99 -18.73
N LEU A 350 -7.17 1.67 -20.04
CA LEU A 350 -7.39 0.33 -20.53
C LEU A 350 -6.31 -0.65 -20.03
N GLY A 351 -5.04 -0.24 -20.09
CA GLY A 351 -3.91 -1.02 -19.56
C GLY A 351 -4.05 -1.29 -18.05
N ILE A 352 -4.39 -0.27 -17.27
CA ILE A 352 -4.61 -0.39 -15.82
C ILE A 352 -5.84 -1.26 -15.54
N GLY A 353 -6.95 -1.10 -16.27
CA GLY A 353 -8.15 -1.93 -16.14
C GLY A 353 -7.87 -3.40 -16.43
N LEU A 354 -7.09 -3.68 -17.49
CA LEU A 354 -6.64 -5.03 -17.82
C LEU A 354 -5.77 -5.63 -16.71
N HIS A 355 -4.88 -4.84 -16.10
CA HIS A 355 -4.10 -5.29 -14.94
C HIS A 355 -4.99 -5.74 -13.78
N ILE A 356 -6.01 -4.96 -13.44
CA ILE A 356 -6.94 -5.29 -12.37
C ILE A 356 -7.72 -6.55 -12.69
N LEU A 357 -8.21 -6.68 -13.92
CA LEU A 357 -8.95 -7.86 -14.38
C LEU A 357 -8.10 -9.12 -14.26
N VAL A 358 -6.86 -9.10 -14.75
CA VAL A 358 -5.92 -10.22 -14.64
C VAL A 358 -5.64 -10.57 -13.18
N LYS A 359 -5.46 -9.56 -12.31
CA LYS A 359 -5.24 -9.75 -10.88
C LYS A 359 -6.47 -10.35 -10.18
N ALA A 360 -7.68 -9.92 -10.55
CA ALA A 360 -8.93 -10.46 -10.03
C ALA A 360 -9.13 -11.93 -10.41
N LEU A 361 -8.94 -12.27 -11.68
CA LEU A 361 -9.04 -13.64 -12.17
C LEU A 361 -8.04 -14.57 -11.49
N ASN A 362 -6.79 -14.12 -11.32
CA ASN A 362 -5.75 -14.90 -10.63
C ASN A 362 -6.05 -15.09 -9.12
N SER A 363 -6.65 -14.11 -8.49
CA SER A 363 -7.06 -14.22 -7.07
C SER A 363 -8.20 -15.24 -6.91
N SER A 364 -9.17 -15.24 -7.82
CA SER A 364 -10.28 -16.18 -7.84
C SER A 364 -9.79 -17.62 -8.06
N GLU A 365 -8.87 -17.82 -9.02
CA GLU A 365 -8.27 -19.14 -9.32
C GLU A 365 -7.53 -19.71 -8.09
N LYS A 366 -6.77 -18.87 -7.37
CA LYS A 366 -6.08 -19.28 -6.14
C LYS A 366 -7.05 -19.67 -5.03
N THR A 367 -8.18 -18.96 -4.92
CA THR A 367 -9.20 -19.23 -3.89
C THR A 367 -9.90 -20.57 -4.17
N ILE A 368 -10.25 -20.84 -5.43
CA ILE A 368 -10.87 -22.10 -5.87
C ILE A 368 -9.90 -23.27 -5.64
N ALA A 369 -8.64 -23.15 -6.08
CA ALA A 369 -7.63 -24.18 -5.89
C ALA A 369 -7.39 -24.52 -4.40
N HIS A 370 -7.44 -23.51 -3.53
CA HIS A 370 -7.29 -23.70 -2.08
C HIS A 370 -8.53 -24.39 -1.48
N ALA A 371 -9.74 -24.02 -1.90
CA ALA A 371 -10.97 -24.67 -1.48
C ALA A 371 -10.98 -26.16 -1.89
N THR A 372 -10.64 -26.47 -3.16
CA THR A 372 -10.55 -27.85 -3.65
C THR A 372 -9.50 -28.68 -2.91
N SER A 373 -8.35 -28.07 -2.56
CA SER A 373 -7.32 -28.76 -1.78
C SER A 373 -7.75 -29.04 -0.33
N LEU A 374 -8.55 -28.16 0.27
CA LEU A 374 -9.12 -28.37 1.61
C LEU A 374 -10.18 -29.48 1.59
N GLU A 375 -11.06 -29.49 0.59
CA GLU A 375 -12.05 -30.55 0.41
C GLU A 375 -11.38 -31.93 0.20
N SER A 376 -10.33 -31.98 -0.65
CA SER A 376 -9.56 -33.21 -0.86
C SER A 376 -8.86 -33.70 0.41
N ASN A 377 -8.28 -32.81 1.20
CA ASN A 377 -7.65 -33.18 2.48
C ASN A 377 -8.69 -33.59 3.53
N GLN A 378 -9.88 -33.00 3.53
CA GLN A 378 -10.97 -33.38 4.42
C GLN A 378 -11.54 -34.77 4.06
N ALA A 379 -11.68 -35.06 2.73
CA ALA A 379 -12.07 -36.37 2.25
C ALA A 379 -11.04 -37.47 2.62
N LEU A 380 -9.74 -37.17 2.50
CA LEU A 380 -8.66 -38.07 2.92
C LEU A 380 -8.70 -38.36 4.41
N LEU A 381 -8.95 -37.33 5.25
CA LEU A 381 -9.03 -37.52 6.72
C LEU A 381 -10.27 -38.34 7.15
N THR A 382 -11.41 -38.20 6.44
CA THR A 382 -12.59 -39.03 6.66
C THR A 382 -12.33 -40.48 6.26
N THR A 383 -11.67 -40.73 5.14
CA THR A 383 -11.32 -42.12 4.70
C THR A 383 -10.35 -42.79 5.65
N ILE A 384 -9.33 -42.09 6.16
CA ILE A 384 -8.40 -42.63 7.16
C ILE A 384 -9.12 -42.91 8.49
N GLY A 385 -10.05 -42.03 8.92
CA GLY A 385 -10.84 -42.26 10.13
C GLY A 385 -11.78 -43.45 10.01
N GLU A 386 -12.34 -43.72 8.82
CA GLU A 386 -13.17 -44.91 8.56
C GLU A 386 -12.33 -46.21 8.53
N GLU A 387 -11.10 -46.18 7.99
CA GLU A 387 -10.17 -47.33 8.02
C GLU A 387 -9.70 -47.64 9.43
N ASP A 388 -9.42 -46.63 10.27
CA ASP A 388 -9.05 -46.82 11.69
C ASP A 388 -10.23 -47.40 12.53
N GLU A 389 -11.47 -46.96 12.26
CA GLU A 389 -12.67 -47.54 12.93
C GLU A 389 -12.94 -49.00 12.50
N GLU A 390 -12.74 -49.35 11.21
CA GLU A 390 -12.87 -50.73 10.74
C GLU A 390 -11.77 -51.66 11.29
N GLU A 391 -10.52 -51.17 11.49
CA GLU A 391 -9.45 -51.92 12.13
C GLU A 391 -9.74 -52.13 13.62
N GLU A 392 -10.26 -51.11 14.36
CA GLU A 392 -10.65 -51.26 15.76
C GLU A 392 -11.82 -52.23 15.93
N GLU A 393 -12.85 -52.20 15.06
CA GLU A 393 -13.94 -53.19 15.10
C GLU A 393 -13.43 -54.60 14.82
N MET A 394 -12.52 -54.81 13.87
CA MET A 394 -11.95 -56.12 13.56
C MET A 394 -11.11 -56.70 14.69
N VAL A 395 -10.40 -55.87 15.46
CA VAL A 395 -9.63 -56.27 16.62
C VAL A 395 -10.56 -56.69 17.78
N VAL A 396 -11.70 -56.01 17.98
CA VAL A 396 -12.69 -56.35 19.00
C VAL A 396 -13.37 -57.70 18.72
N PHE A 397 -13.69 -58.02 17.45
CA PHE A 397 -14.28 -59.29 17.07
C PHE A 397 -13.33 -60.49 17.17
N THR A 398 -12.01 -60.30 17.08
CA THR A 398 -11.01 -61.38 17.21
C THR A 398 -10.66 -61.73 18.67
N GLN A 399 -11.10 -60.95 19.66
CA GLN A 399 -10.82 -61.21 21.10
C GLN A 399 -11.94 -61.87 21.88
N ILE A 400 -13.00 -62.42 21.26
CA ILE A 400 -14.04 -63.21 21.98
C ILE A 400 -13.53 -64.63 22.10
N PRO A 401 -13.17 -65.14 23.33
CA PRO A 401 -12.79 -66.53 23.52
C PRO A 401 -14.02 -67.43 23.44
N ARG A 402 -13.85 -68.55 22.72
CA ARG A 402 -14.85 -69.64 22.73
C ARG A 402 -14.91 -70.34 24.02
#